data_a9f23244069ddf99c7b4de906f96f0fd
#
_entry.id   a9f23244069ddf99c7b4de906f96f0fd
#
_cell.length_a   1.000
_cell.length_b   1.000
_cell.length_c   1.000
_cell.angle_alpha   90.00
_cell.angle_beta   90.00
_cell.angle_gamma   90.00
#
_symmetry.space_group_name_H-M   'P 1'
#
loop_
_entity.id
_entity.type
_entity.pdbx_description
1 polymer ?
#
loop_
_entity_poly.entity_id
_entity_poly.type
_entity_poly.pdbx_seq_one_letter_code
_entity_poly.pdbx_strand_id
1 'polypeptide(L)'
;MYDTFGGDMIQIITASHGPLSEAIIKSASIIAGSDITKNLKHIQITMDTSTEEAKKLVEEALNSFDSNDEILALTDVYGGSITRVISEYIGVRKLYIIAGMNLGMLLEALFVKDSYSIEELVDYLLQNGKEGIKCVNAELNNDEGEEI
;
A
#
# COMPACT_ATOMS: atom_id res chain seq x y z
N MET A 1 -1.42 11.19 -23.89
CA MET A 1 -1.26 11.68 -23.25
C MET A 1 -1.59 12.14 -22.41
N TYR A 2 -1.83 12.25 -21.94
CA TYR A 2 -2.11 12.65 -21.28
C TYR A 2 -2.00 12.82 -20.15
N ASP A 3 -2.23 12.34 -19.57
CA ASP A 3 -2.02 12.24 -18.37
C ASP A 3 -1.03 12.99 -17.86
N THR A 4 -0.50 13.42 -18.39
CA THR A 4 0.51 14.33 -18.16
C THR A 4 0.10 15.57 -17.45
N PHE A 5 -1.13 15.68 -17.07
CA PHE A 5 -1.61 16.88 -16.46
C PHE A 5 -1.80 16.67 -15.01
N GLY A 6 -0.97 16.55 -14.17
CA GLY A 6 -1.12 16.39 -12.75
C GLY A 6 -2.52 15.91 -12.33
N GLY A 7 -2.64 15.10 -11.37
CA GLY A 7 -3.91 14.49 -10.98
C GLY A 7 -4.16 13.20 -11.72
N ASP A 8 -5.13 12.43 -11.26
CA ASP A 8 -5.51 11.14 -11.83
C ASP A 8 -4.43 10.06 -11.77
N MET A 9 -3.37 10.29 -11.02
CA MET A 9 -2.38 9.26 -10.74
C MET A 9 -2.81 8.50 -9.49
N ILE A 10 -2.39 7.25 -9.39
CA ILE A 10 -2.56 6.47 -8.16
C ILE A 10 -1.31 6.64 -7.32
N GLN A 11 -1.49 7.23 -6.15
CA GLN A 11 -0.42 7.43 -5.19
C GLN A 11 -0.54 6.39 -4.09
N ILE A 12 0.58 5.94 -3.55
CA ILE A 12 0.61 4.90 -2.54
C ILE A 12 1.17 5.43 -1.23
N ILE A 13 0.46 5.11 -0.15
CA ILE A 13 0.89 5.40 1.22
C ILE A 13 0.98 4.06 1.94
N THR A 14 2.04 3.87 2.73
CA THR A 14 2.09 2.77 3.68
C THR A 14 1.90 3.33 5.09
N ALA A 15 1.20 2.60 5.94
CA ALA A 15 0.94 3.08 7.31
C ALA A 15 1.01 1.91 8.28
N SER A 16 1.62 2.14 9.43
CA SER A 16 1.82 1.05 10.39
C SER A 16 2.01 1.55 11.81
N HIS A 17 1.92 0.61 12.73
CA HIS A 17 2.47 0.77 14.08
C HIS A 17 3.99 0.64 13.96
N GLY A 18 4.72 1.61 14.52
CA GLY A 18 6.18 1.60 14.49
C GLY A 18 6.76 1.69 13.08
N PRO A 19 7.99 1.25 12.89
CA PRO A 19 8.75 1.53 11.66
C PRO A 19 8.44 0.62 10.47
N LEU A 20 7.47 -0.28 10.55
CA LEU A 20 7.19 -1.22 9.47
C LEU A 20 6.87 -0.50 8.15
N SER A 21 6.08 0.58 8.22
CA SER A 21 5.68 1.32 7.01
C SER A 21 6.87 1.93 6.28
N GLU A 22 7.85 2.43 7.01
CA GLU A 22 9.07 2.95 6.40
C GLU A 22 9.94 1.80 5.89
N ALA A 23 10.10 0.78 6.71
CA ALA A 23 10.98 -0.34 6.39
C ALA A 23 10.51 -1.11 5.15
N ILE A 24 9.19 -1.26 4.96
CA ILE A 24 8.68 -1.99 3.81
C ILE A 24 8.99 -1.25 2.51
N ILE A 25 8.98 0.08 2.54
CA ILE A 25 9.37 0.89 1.37
C ILE A 25 10.86 0.69 1.09
N LYS A 26 11.68 0.69 2.11
CA LYS A 26 13.12 0.46 1.95
C LYS A 26 13.40 -0.92 1.37
N SER A 27 12.67 -1.93 1.82
CA SER A 27 12.80 -3.28 1.27
C SER A 27 12.36 -3.31 -0.19
N ALA A 28 11.27 -2.65 -0.52
CA ALA A 28 10.79 -2.58 -1.90
C ALA A 28 11.82 -1.90 -2.80
N SER A 29 12.51 -0.87 -2.31
CA SER A 29 13.50 -0.15 -3.11
C SER A 29 14.70 -1.02 -3.49
N ILE A 30 15.02 -2.03 -2.70
CA ILE A 30 16.10 -2.97 -3.01
C ILE A 30 15.73 -3.79 -4.24
N ILE A 31 14.45 -4.15 -4.37
CA ILE A 31 13.98 -5.02 -5.45
C ILE A 31 13.58 -4.20 -6.68
N ALA A 32 12.84 -3.13 -6.48
CA ALA A 32 12.25 -2.35 -7.57
C ALA A 32 13.09 -1.14 -7.98
N GLY A 33 14.02 -0.71 -7.14
CA GLY A 33 14.83 0.46 -7.38
C GLY A 33 14.25 1.71 -6.72
N SER A 34 15.14 2.65 -6.42
CA SER A 34 14.76 3.87 -5.70
C SER A 34 13.89 4.81 -6.53
N ASP A 35 14.00 4.77 -7.86
CA ASP A 35 13.18 5.65 -8.71
C ASP A 35 11.70 5.32 -8.59
N ILE A 36 11.37 4.05 -8.49
CA ILE A 36 9.97 3.61 -8.41
C ILE A 36 9.39 3.92 -7.03
N THR A 37 10.23 3.90 -5.98
CA THR A 37 9.75 4.07 -4.60
C THR A 37 9.84 5.50 -4.09
N LYS A 38 10.48 6.39 -4.80
CA LYS A 38 10.79 7.74 -4.29
C LYS A 38 9.59 8.60 -3.93
N ASN A 39 8.45 8.34 -4.55
CA ASN A 39 7.22 9.12 -4.30
C ASN A 39 6.30 8.49 -3.26
N LEU A 40 6.69 7.35 -2.71
CA LEU A 40 5.91 6.70 -1.67
C LEU A 40 5.98 7.51 -0.37
N LYS A 41 4.85 7.57 0.32
CA LYS A 41 4.79 8.20 1.63
C LYS A 41 4.53 7.13 2.68
N HIS A 42 5.02 7.33 3.88
CA HIS A 42 4.73 6.42 4.97
C HIS A 42 4.23 7.20 6.18
N ILE A 43 3.41 6.53 6.97
CA ILE A 43 2.88 7.06 8.22
C ILE A 43 3.18 6.02 9.28
N GLN A 44 3.83 6.43 10.36
CA GLN A 44 4.04 5.52 11.47
C GLN A 44 3.54 6.15 12.76
N ILE A 45 2.90 5.33 13.56
CA ILE A 45 2.41 5.76 14.87
C ILE A 45 3.04 4.88 15.94
N THR A 46 3.11 5.41 17.14
CA THR A 46 3.62 4.71 18.31
C THR A 46 2.56 4.69 19.40
N MET A 47 2.87 4.06 20.52
CA MET A 47 1.98 4.06 21.68
C MET A 47 1.69 5.48 22.19
N ASP A 48 2.63 6.40 21.96
CA ASP A 48 2.50 7.76 22.45
C ASP A 48 1.82 8.71 21.45
N THR A 49 1.48 8.22 20.27
CA THR A 49 0.81 9.05 19.26
C THR A 49 -0.67 9.20 19.61
N SER A 50 -1.09 10.43 19.87
CA SER A 50 -2.50 10.71 20.14
C SER A 50 -3.32 10.56 18.85
N THR A 51 -4.64 10.44 19.01
CA THR A 51 -5.55 10.42 17.86
C THR A 51 -5.43 11.69 17.03
N GLU A 52 -5.28 12.84 17.68
CA GLU A 52 -5.11 14.11 16.98
C GLU A 52 -3.82 14.17 16.20
N GLU A 53 -2.72 13.67 16.77
CA GLU A 53 -1.45 13.60 16.09
C GLU A 53 -1.52 12.65 14.89
N ALA A 54 -2.19 11.50 15.05
CA ALA A 54 -2.38 10.55 13.97
C ALA A 54 -3.15 11.17 12.82
N LYS A 55 -4.23 11.90 13.11
CA LYS A 55 -5.02 12.59 12.09
C LYS A 55 -4.17 13.62 11.35
N LYS A 56 -3.33 14.34 12.07
CA LYS A 56 -2.45 15.34 11.48
C LYS A 56 -1.46 14.70 10.50
N LEU A 57 -0.88 13.56 10.89
CA LEU A 57 0.04 12.82 10.04
C LEU A 57 -0.67 12.34 8.77
N VAL A 58 -1.89 11.85 8.90
CA VAL A 58 -2.69 11.39 7.76
C VAL A 58 -2.99 12.56 6.83
N GLU A 59 -3.44 13.68 7.38
CA GLU A 59 -3.76 14.87 6.58
C GLU A 59 -2.54 15.38 5.84
N GLU A 60 -1.39 15.43 6.49
CA GLU A 60 -0.16 15.85 5.85
C GLU A 60 0.20 14.94 4.67
N ALA A 61 0.06 13.63 4.86
CA ALA A 61 0.37 12.66 3.80
C ALA A 61 -0.61 12.82 2.63
N LEU A 62 -1.92 12.91 2.91
CA LEU A 62 -2.92 13.05 1.87
C LEU A 62 -2.74 14.35 1.10
N ASN A 63 -2.44 15.44 1.80
CA ASN A 63 -2.28 16.76 1.18
C ASN A 63 -0.95 16.93 0.44
N SER A 64 -0.03 15.99 0.62
CA SER A 64 1.23 16.03 -0.13
C SER A 64 1.06 15.65 -1.59
N PHE A 65 -0.07 15.05 -1.95
CA PHE A 65 -0.37 14.67 -3.33
C PHE A 65 -1.32 15.68 -3.97
N ASP A 66 -1.36 15.68 -5.30
CA ASP A 66 -2.29 16.50 -6.05
C ASP A 66 -3.72 16.15 -5.63
N SER A 67 -4.60 17.16 -5.55
CA SER A 67 -5.96 16.97 -5.08
C SER A 67 -6.79 16.02 -5.94
N ASN A 68 -6.42 15.85 -7.20
CA ASN A 68 -7.10 14.94 -8.12
C ASN A 68 -6.53 13.54 -8.13
N ASP A 69 -5.39 13.32 -7.47
CA ASP A 69 -4.81 11.99 -7.41
C ASP A 69 -5.67 11.04 -6.58
N GLU A 70 -5.69 9.80 -7.00
CA GLU A 70 -6.31 8.72 -6.25
C GLU A 70 -5.27 8.14 -5.32
N ILE A 71 -5.69 7.71 -4.14
CA ILE A 71 -4.75 7.26 -3.13
C ILE A 71 -5.08 5.84 -2.70
N LEU A 72 -4.07 4.99 -2.71
CA LEU A 72 -4.14 3.66 -2.15
C LEU A 72 -3.28 3.62 -0.90
N ALA A 73 -3.91 3.41 0.25
CA ALA A 73 -3.21 3.26 1.51
C ALA A 73 -3.10 1.77 1.84
N LEU A 74 -1.89 1.32 2.08
CA LEU A 74 -1.62 -0.05 2.52
C LEU A 74 -1.28 0.03 4.00
N THR A 75 -2.05 -0.66 4.84
CA THR A 75 -1.86 -0.62 6.29
C THR A 75 -1.48 -1.99 6.83
N ASP A 76 -0.96 -1.99 8.06
CA ASP A 76 -0.43 -3.21 8.66
C ASP A 76 -1.51 -4.19 9.10
N VAL A 77 -2.52 -3.72 9.84
CA VAL A 77 -3.48 -4.62 10.48
C VAL A 77 -4.91 -4.11 10.32
N TYR A 78 -5.80 -4.99 9.88
CA TYR A 78 -7.22 -4.68 9.81
C TYR A 78 -7.75 -4.36 11.22
N GLY A 79 -8.46 -3.26 11.35
CA GLY A 79 -8.97 -2.82 12.63
C GLY A 79 -7.95 -2.13 13.54
N GLY A 80 -6.71 -2.00 13.11
CA GLY A 80 -5.70 -1.26 13.85
C GLY A 80 -5.98 0.23 13.89
N SER A 81 -5.39 0.93 14.85
CA SER A 81 -5.71 2.34 15.08
C SER A 81 -5.39 3.22 13.89
N ILE A 82 -4.26 3.03 13.23
CA ILE A 82 -3.94 3.88 12.07
C ILE A 82 -4.87 3.59 10.90
N THR A 83 -5.27 2.32 10.69
CA THR A 83 -6.24 1.96 9.67
C THR A 83 -7.55 2.68 9.90
N ARG A 84 -8.00 2.74 11.16
CA ARG A 84 -9.25 3.43 11.51
C ARG A 84 -9.16 4.93 11.27
N VAL A 85 -8.04 5.55 11.63
CA VAL A 85 -7.86 6.99 11.41
C VAL A 85 -7.91 7.30 9.91
N ILE A 86 -7.19 6.54 9.10
CA ILE A 86 -7.19 6.76 7.65
C ILE A 86 -8.59 6.57 7.08
N SER A 87 -9.35 5.60 7.60
CA SER A 87 -10.69 5.31 7.08
C SER A 87 -11.66 6.48 7.20
N GLU A 88 -11.40 7.42 8.10
CA GLU A 88 -12.24 8.61 8.24
C GLU A 88 -12.17 9.55 7.03
N TYR A 89 -11.15 9.36 6.19
CA TYR A 89 -10.94 10.20 5.01
C TYR A 89 -11.48 9.58 3.72
N ILE A 90 -12.08 8.39 3.80
CA ILE A 90 -12.75 7.78 2.66
C ILE A 90 -13.91 8.68 2.26
N GLY A 91 -13.95 9.07 0.98
CA GLY A 91 -14.99 9.99 0.50
C GLY A 91 -14.57 11.46 0.58
N VAL A 92 -13.64 11.82 1.46
CA VAL A 92 -13.04 13.16 1.47
C VAL A 92 -12.03 13.24 0.31
N ARG A 93 -11.30 12.18 0.11
CA ARG A 93 -10.42 11.99 -1.04
C ARG A 93 -10.81 10.69 -1.72
N LYS A 94 -10.43 10.49 -2.98
CA LYS A 94 -10.61 9.20 -3.63
C LYS A 94 -9.54 8.27 -3.07
N LEU A 95 -9.91 7.56 -2.05
CA LEU A 95 -9.02 6.80 -1.18
C LEU A 95 -9.54 5.38 -1.00
N TYR A 96 -8.66 4.41 -1.25
CA TYR A 96 -8.91 3.01 -0.93
C TYR A 96 -7.87 2.55 0.07
N ILE A 97 -8.25 1.66 0.95
CA ILE A 97 -7.36 1.14 2.00
C ILE A 97 -7.36 -0.38 1.93
N ILE A 98 -6.16 -0.96 1.89
CA ILE A 98 -5.99 -2.40 2.05
C ILE A 98 -5.21 -2.61 3.33
N ALA A 99 -5.80 -3.32 4.29
CA ALA A 99 -5.14 -3.71 5.52
C ALA A 99 -4.51 -5.09 5.34
N GLY A 100 -3.42 -5.34 6.05
CA GLY A 100 -2.70 -6.61 5.90
C GLY A 100 -1.64 -6.56 4.82
N MET A 101 -1.03 -5.40 4.64
CA MET A 101 0.00 -5.23 3.61
C MET A 101 1.16 -6.19 3.81
N ASN A 102 1.78 -6.55 2.70
CA ASN A 102 3.01 -7.31 2.71
C ASN A 102 3.89 -6.83 1.55
N LEU A 103 5.14 -7.24 1.56
CA LEU A 103 6.10 -6.76 0.57
C LEU A 103 5.70 -7.12 -0.85
N GLY A 104 5.20 -8.34 -1.06
CA GLY A 104 4.74 -8.75 -2.38
C GLY A 104 3.62 -7.87 -2.92
N MET A 105 2.67 -7.52 -2.04
CA MET A 105 1.57 -6.63 -2.41
C MET A 105 2.09 -5.25 -2.81
N LEU A 106 3.01 -4.67 -2.05
CA LEU A 106 3.58 -3.36 -2.38
C LEU A 106 4.31 -3.40 -3.71
N LEU A 107 5.11 -4.43 -3.95
CA LEU A 107 5.82 -4.58 -5.21
C LEU A 107 4.86 -4.69 -6.39
N GLU A 108 3.82 -5.52 -6.26
CA GLU A 108 2.80 -5.64 -7.32
C GLU A 108 2.14 -4.31 -7.59
N ALA A 109 1.75 -3.58 -6.55
CA ALA A 109 1.13 -2.28 -6.70
C ALA A 109 2.04 -1.32 -7.49
N LEU A 110 3.31 -1.29 -7.16
CA LEU A 110 4.27 -0.42 -7.83
C LEU A 110 4.44 -0.76 -9.30
N PHE A 111 4.42 -2.05 -9.64
CA PHE A 111 4.65 -2.48 -11.02
C PHE A 111 3.42 -2.36 -11.91
N VAL A 112 2.22 -2.46 -11.35
CA VAL A 112 1.01 -2.52 -12.20
C VAL A 112 0.05 -1.36 -12.03
N LYS A 113 0.27 -0.45 -11.10
CA LYS A 113 -0.70 0.61 -10.80
C LYS A 113 -1.07 1.48 -11.99
N ASP A 114 -0.15 1.68 -12.92
CA ASP A 114 -0.40 2.53 -14.08
C ASP A 114 -1.24 1.84 -15.16
N SER A 115 -1.48 0.54 -15.02
CA SER A 115 -2.23 -0.27 -15.99
C SER A 115 -3.68 -0.52 -15.57
N TYR A 116 -4.07 -0.07 -14.37
CA TYR A 116 -5.39 -0.37 -13.81
C TYR A 116 -6.05 0.89 -13.26
N SER A 117 -7.39 0.87 -13.21
CA SER A 117 -8.11 1.81 -12.36
C SER A 117 -7.83 1.44 -10.90
N ILE A 118 -8.10 2.34 -9.97
CA ILE A 118 -7.83 2.04 -8.56
C ILE A 118 -8.73 0.89 -8.07
N GLU A 119 -9.94 0.81 -8.57
CA GLU A 119 -10.85 -0.30 -8.22
C GLU A 119 -10.30 -1.64 -8.70
N GLU A 120 -9.83 -1.68 -9.94
CA GLU A 120 -9.20 -2.88 -10.50
C GLU A 120 -7.92 -3.23 -9.76
N LEU A 121 -7.13 -2.23 -9.41
CA LEU A 121 -5.89 -2.43 -8.68
C LEU A 121 -6.16 -3.06 -7.31
N VAL A 122 -7.17 -2.56 -6.59
CA VAL A 122 -7.54 -3.11 -5.28
C VAL A 122 -7.91 -4.59 -5.41
N ASP A 123 -8.76 -4.93 -6.38
CA ASP A 123 -9.17 -6.32 -6.59
C ASP A 123 -7.97 -7.21 -6.94
N TYR A 124 -7.10 -6.73 -7.82
CA TYR A 124 -5.89 -7.44 -8.21
C TYR A 124 -4.98 -7.72 -7.01
N LEU A 125 -4.75 -6.68 -6.20
CA LEU A 125 -3.86 -6.80 -5.04
C LEU A 125 -4.42 -7.72 -3.95
N LEU A 126 -5.73 -7.67 -3.72
CA LEU A 126 -6.36 -8.56 -2.75
C LEU A 126 -6.21 -10.02 -3.17
N GLN A 127 -6.45 -10.31 -4.45
CA GLN A 127 -6.34 -11.67 -4.95
C GLN A 127 -4.89 -12.15 -4.91
N ASN A 128 -3.98 -11.39 -5.48
CA ASN A 128 -2.58 -11.78 -5.53
C ASN A 128 -1.91 -11.77 -4.16
N GLY A 129 -2.32 -10.84 -3.28
CA GLY A 129 -1.82 -10.81 -1.92
C GLY A 129 -2.15 -12.06 -1.15
N LYS A 130 -3.36 -12.57 -1.31
CA LYS A 130 -3.77 -13.82 -0.66
C LYS A 130 -3.05 -15.02 -1.25
N GLU A 131 -2.94 -15.07 -2.56
CA GLU A 131 -2.28 -16.18 -3.25
C GLU A 131 -0.78 -16.22 -3.00
N GLY A 132 -0.18 -15.09 -2.64
CA GLY A 132 1.23 -15.01 -2.32
C GLY A 132 1.61 -15.59 -0.95
N ILE A 133 0.61 -15.91 -0.12
CA ILE A 133 0.84 -16.50 1.18
C ILE A 133 0.80 -18.02 0.99
N LYS A 134 1.96 -18.67 1.05
CA LYS A 134 2.08 -20.09 0.71
C LYS A 134 3.00 -20.80 1.70
N CYS A 135 2.71 -22.06 1.91
CA CYS A 135 3.62 -22.95 2.60
C CYS A 135 4.60 -23.50 1.55
N VAL A 136 5.86 -23.13 1.66
CA VAL A 136 6.86 -23.54 0.67
C VAL A 136 6.96 -25.07 0.57
N ASN A 137 6.88 -25.76 1.70
CA ASN A 137 6.93 -27.22 1.72
C ASN A 137 5.84 -27.85 0.84
N ALA A 138 4.63 -27.31 0.95
CA ALA A 138 3.50 -27.81 0.16
C ALA A 138 3.69 -27.54 -1.32
N GLU A 139 4.24 -26.37 -1.67
CA GLU A 139 4.47 -26.02 -3.07
C GLU A 139 5.56 -26.90 -3.71
N LEU A 140 6.61 -27.19 -2.97
CA LEU A 140 7.66 -28.08 -3.45
C LEU A 140 7.15 -29.50 -3.68
N ASN A 141 6.30 -30.00 -2.79
CA ASN A 141 5.69 -31.30 -2.96
C ASN A 141 4.78 -31.37 -4.18
N ASN A 142 4.03 -30.31 -4.44
CA ASN A 142 3.16 -30.23 -5.61
C ASN A 142 3.98 -30.23 -6.90
N ASP A 143 5.08 -29.48 -6.95
CA ASP A 143 5.97 -29.43 -8.11
C ASP A 143 6.56 -30.79 -8.40
N GLU A 144 7.02 -31.50 -7.38
CA GLU A 144 7.54 -32.86 -7.51
C GLU A 144 6.47 -33.80 -8.05
N GLY A 145 5.23 -33.64 -7.60
CA GLY A 145 4.10 -34.43 -8.07
C GLY A 145 3.79 -34.18 -9.54
N GLU A 146 3.95 -32.95 -9.98
CA GLU A 146 3.69 -32.56 -11.36
C GLU A 146 4.74 -33.07 -12.34
N GLU A 147 5.96 -33.25 -11.88
CA GLU A 147 7.05 -33.73 -12.70
C GLU A 147 6.94 -35.21 -13.03
N ILE A 148 6.13 -35.91 -12.31
CA ILE A 148 5.91 -37.32 -12.55
C ILE A 148 4.82 -37.50 -13.60
#